data_c28a29028cfe7d97f42dfb1ecfb0ae13
#
_entry.id   c28a29028cfe7d97f42dfb1ecfb0ae13
#
_cell.length_a   1.000
_cell.length_b   1.000
_cell.length_c   1.000
_cell.angle_alpha   90.00
_cell.angle_beta   90.00
_cell.angle_gamma   90.00
#
_symmetry.space_group_name_H-M   'P 1'
#
loop_
_entity.id
_entity.type
_entity.pdbx_description
1 polymer ?
#
loop_
_entity_poly.entity_id
_entity_poly.type
_entity_poly.pdbx_seq_one_letter_code
_entity_poly.pdbx_strand_id
1 'polypeptide(L)'
;MRRIVLDMQCTLFADAISQALVVNDPDFEPIRAETPEETVRLCRSSFAYALIMEVTGYHTPWNLEERLALGKQVKAAVLSCKIVLLVDEKADESLASQVRQAKKDGLIDNFIYASVSPAYLSAVIDTL
;
A
#
# COMPACT_ATOMS: atom_id res chain seq x y z
N MET A 1 10.65 10.34 11.75
CA MET A 1 9.34 9.68 11.75
C MET A 1 9.07 9.07 10.39
N ARG A 2 8.65 7.82 10.36
CA ARG A 2 8.38 7.11 9.11
C ARG A 2 6.90 7.26 8.76
N ARG A 3 6.60 7.97 7.72
CA ARG A 3 5.23 8.22 7.28
C ARG A 3 4.79 7.14 6.31
N ILE A 4 3.61 6.57 6.57
CA ILE A 4 3.01 5.51 5.77
C ILE A 4 1.71 6.04 5.19
N VAL A 5 1.66 6.18 3.87
CA VAL A 5 0.43 6.64 3.20
C VAL A 5 -0.44 5.41 2.89
N LEU A 6 -1.71 5.50 3.23
CA LEU A 6 -2.70 4.44 3.02
C LEU A 6 -3.70 4.90 1.97
N ASP A 7 -3.76 4.20 0.84
CA ASP A 7 -4.73 4.43 -0.22
C ASP A 7 -5.63 3.20 -0.31
N MET A 8 -6.70 3.19 0.47
CA MET A 8 -7.54 2.02 0.66
C MET A 8 -9.01 2.35 0.53
N GLN A 9 -9.76 1.45 -0.07
CA GLN A 9 -11.21 1.56 -0.22
C GLN A 9 -11.93 1.35 1.12
N CYS A 10 -11.52 0.32 1.88
CA CYS A 10 -12.18 -0.04 3.12
C CYS A 10 -11.66 0.80 4.29
N THR A 11 -12.49 1.75 4.75
CA THR A 11 -12.15 2.66 5.86
C THR A 11 -11.87 1.89 7.16
N LEU A 12 -12.68 0.89 7.44
CA LEU A 12 -12.56 0.13 8.69
C LEU A 12 -11.23 -0.63 8.74
N PHE A 13 -10.83 -1.23 7.62
CA PHE A 13 -9.56 -1.93 7.52
C PHE A 13 -8.38 -0.94 7.59
N ALA A 14 -8.49 0.20 6.94
CA ALA A 14 -7.47 1.24 6.99
C ALA A 14 -7.25 1.74 8.42
N ASP A 15 -8.34 1.93 9.19
CA ASP A 15 -8.24 2.33 10.59
C ASP A 15 -7.55 1.27 11.44
N ALA A 16 -7.87 0.00 11.22
CA ALA A 16 -7.23 -1.09 11.94
C ALA A 16 -5.73 -1.16 11.66
N ILE A 17 -5.34 -0.99 10.39
CA ILE A 17 -3.94 -0.95 10.00
C ILE A 17 -3.23 0.24 10.63
N SER A 18 -3.84 1.42 10.61
CA SER A 18 -3.27 2.63 11.20
C SER A 18 -2.96 2.43 12.68
N GLN A 19 -3.90 1.85 13.42
CA GLN A 19 -3.71 1.57 14.84
C GLN A 19 -2.60 0.55 15.07
N ALA A 20 -2.57 -0.51 14.28
CA ALA A 20 -1.54 -1.55 14.40
C ALA A 20 -0.13 -0.99 14.11
N LEU A 21 0.00 -0.11 13.13
CA LEU A 21 1.28 0.52 12.82
C LEU A 21 1.81 1.33 14.02
N VAL A 22 0.98 2.18 14.59
CA VAL A 22 1.38 3.02 15.71
C VAL A 22 1.71 2.19 16.95
N VAL A 23 0.95 1.13 17.21
CA VAL A 23 1.20 0.23 18.35
C VAL A 23 2.51 -0.54 18.16
N ASN A 24 2.80 -0.98 16.91
CA ASN A 24 4.02 -1.73 16.61
C ASN A 24 5.26 -0.84 16.78
N ASP A 25 5.20 0.39 16.30
CA ASP A 25 6.31 1.33 16.39
C ASP A 25 5.78 2.77 16.41
N PRO A 26 5.99 3.53 17.53
CA PRO A 26 5.56 4.93 17.60
C PRO A 26 6.20 5.83 16.55
N ASP A 27 7.27 5.40 15.89
CA ASP A 27 7.89 6.13 14.79
C ASP A 27 7.04 6.11 13.51
N PHE A 28 6.11 5.17 13.37
CA PHE A 28 5.19 5.13 12.25
C PHE A 28 4.11 6.20 12.39
N GLU A 29 3.90 6.95 11.32
CA GLU A 29 2.83 7.94 11.20
C GLU A 29 1.95 7.60 10.00
N PRO A 30 0.81 6.93 10.21
CA PRO A 30 -0.10 6.62 9.10
C PRO A 30 -0.85 7.86 8.64
N ILE A 31 -0.96 8.03 7.32
CA ILE A 31 -1.66 9.15 6.68
C ILE A 31 -2.64 8.57 5.66
N ARG A 32 -3.92 8.91 5.77
CA ARG A 32 -4.94 8.41 4.85
C ARG A 32 -5.05 9.31 3.63
N ALA A 33 -5.01 8.72 2.43
CA ALA A 33 -5.30 9.40 1.18
C ALA A 33 -6.68 8.94 0.67
N GLU A 34 -7.44 9.84 0.06
CA GLU A 34 -8.80 9.54 -0.42
C GLU A 34 -8.90 9.47 -1.94
N THR A 35 -7.94 10.03 -2.66
CA THR A 35 -7.89 10.02 -4.13
C THR A 35 -6.48 9.69 -4.60
N PRO A 36 -6.31 9.18 -5.85
CA PRO A 36 -4.99 8.95 -6.40
C PRO A 36 -4.10 10.20 -6.46
N GLU A 37 -4.69 11.35 -6.78
CA GLU A 37 -3.97 12.62 -6.82
C GLU A 37 -3.47 13.02 -5.45
N GLU A 38 -4.29 12.83 -4.43
CA GLU A 38 -3.92 13.08 -3.04
C GLU A 38 -2.82 12.14 -2.59
N THR A 39 -2.86 10.89 -3.02
CA THR A 39 -1.83 9.89 -2.70
C THR A 39 -0.46 10.34 -3.16
N VAL A 40 -0.33 10.78 -4.42
CA VAL A 40 0.95 11.29 -4.95
C VAL A 40 1.40 12.53 -4.18
N ARG A 41 0.48 13.46 -3.92
CA ARG A 41 0.78 14.69 -3.19
C ARG A 41 1.27 14.42 -1.78
N LEU A 42 0.60 13.54 -1.06
CA LEU A 42 0.96 13.19 0.32
C LEU A 42 2.29 12.44 0.39
N CYS A 43 2.53 11.50 -0.53
CA CYS A 43 3.81 10.80 -0.57
C CYS A 43 4.96 11.76 -0.82
N ARG A 44 4.77 12.73 -1.71
CA ARG A 44 5.79 13.73 -2.03
C ARG A 44 6.05 14.67 -0.86
N SER A 45 4.99 15.25 -0.29
CA SER A 45 5.13 16.27 0.75
C SER A 45 5.65 15.71 2.06
N SER A 46 5.40 14.43 2.33
CA SER A 46 5.83 13.79 3.58
C SER A 46 7.11 12.97 3.43
N PHE A 47 7.67 12.83 2.24
CA PHE A 47 8.75 11.89 1.95
C PHE A 47 8.42 10.51 2.49
N ALA A 48 7.28 9.96 2.08
CA ALA A 48 6.73 8.75 2.65
C ALA A 48 7.74 7.59 2.63
N TYR A 49 7.82 6.88 3.76
CA TYR A 49 8.60 5.65 3.88
C TYR A 49 8.00 4.54 3.04
N ALA A 50 6.65 4.42 3.07
CA ALA A 50 5.93 3.41 2.30
C ALA A 50 4.55 3.92 1.90
N LEU A 51 4.04 3.35 0.81
CA LEU A 51 2.68 3.53 0.36
C LEU A 51 2.02 2.16 0.33
N ILE A 52 0.92 2.01 1.06
CA ILE A 52 0.12 0.79 1.05
C ILE A 52 -1.14 1.08 0.25
N MET A 53 -1.35 0.31 -0.82
CA MET A 53 -2.50 0.46 -1.70
C MET A 53 -3.29 -0.83 -1.77
N GLU A 54 -4.59 -0.73 -1.57
CA GLU A 54 -5.50 -1.82 -1.81
C GLU A 54 -5.71 -2.00 -3.32
N VAL A 55 -5.69 -3.24 -3.81
CA VAL A 55 -5.94 -3.55 -5.21
C VAL A 55 -7.14 -4.49 -5.32
N THR A 56 -8.07 -4.16 -6.23
CA THR A 56 -9.23 -5.00 -6.56
C THR A 56 -9.25 -5.28 -8.05
N GLY A 57 -10.00 -6.32 -8.47
CA GLY A 57 -9.92 -6.79 -9.85
C GLY A 57 -10.57 -5.90 -10.89
N TYR A 58 -11.57 -5.10 -10.50
CA TYR A 58 -12.47 -4.53 -11.51
C TYR A 58 -12.76 -3.05 -11.41
N HIS A 59 -12.49 -2.42 -10.29
CA HIS A 59 -12.95 -1.05 -10.05
C HIS A 59 -11.83 -0.03 -10.14
N THR A 60 -12.06 1.01 -10.94
CA THR A 60 -11.21 2.21 -10.97
C THR A 60 -11.41 2.98 -9.65
N PRO A 61 -10.38 3.47 -8.99
CA PRO A 61 -8.95 3.44 -9.34
C PRO A 61 -8.17 2.27 -8.72
N TRP A 62 -8.83 1.24 -8.21
CA TRP A 62 -8.20 0.17 -7.44
C TRP A 62 -7.77 -1.05 -8.25
N ASN A 63 -7.93 -1.01 -9.60
CA ASN A 63 -7.43 -2.11 -10.44
C ASN A 63 -5.90 -2.10 -10.50
N LEU A 64 -5.33 -3.24 -10.82
CA LEU A 64 -3.87 -3.41 -10.78
C LEU A 64 -3.15 -2.46 -11.74
N GLU A 65 -3.66 -2.28 -12.95
CA GLU A 65 -3.03 -1.40 -13.95
C GLU A 65 -2.87 0.02 -13.42
N GLU A 66 -3.95 0.58 -12.86
CA GLU A 66 -3.92 1.95 -12.31
C GLU A 66 -3.06 2.03 -11.05
N ARG A 67 -3.06 0.98 -10.21
CA ARG A 67 -2.21 0.92 -9.02
C ARG A 67 -0.72 0.89 -9.38
N LEU A 68 -0.35 0.14 -10.41
CA LEU A 68 1.03 0.11 -10.89
C LEU A 68 1.44 1.45 -11.47
N ALA A 69 0.55 2.10 -12.22
CA ALA A 69 0.81 3.44 -12.77
C ALA A 69 0.99 4.47 -11.64
N LEU A 70 0.16 4.41 -10.61
CA LEU A 70 0.26 5.30 -9.45
C LEU A 70 1.56 5.06 -8.68
N GLY A 71 1.94 3.81 -8.48
CA GLY A 71 3.21 3.47 -7.84
C GLY A 71 4.41 4.02 -8.60
N LYS A 72 4.36 3.97 -9.92
CA LYS A 72 5.42 4.55 -10.77
C LYS A 72 5.50 6.07 -10.60
N GLN A 73 4.36 6.76 -10.52
CA GLN A 73 4.33 8.20 -10.26
C GLN A 73 4.93 8.55 -8.90
N VAL A 74 4.59 7.78 -7.87
CA VAL A 74 5.11 7.98 -6.53
C VAL A 74 6.61 7.76 -6.50
N LYS A 75 7.11 6.71 -7.13
CA LYS A 75 8.56 6.42 -7.22
C LYS A 75 9.31 7.53 -7.96
N ALA A 76 8.69 8.15 -8.97
CA ALA A 76 9.30 9.27 -9.69
C ALA A 76 9.44 10.50 -8.77
N ALA A 77 8.50 10.69 -7.85
CA ALA A 77 8.54 11.81 -6.90
C ALA A 77 9.39 11.50 -5.67
N VAL A 78 9.33 10.26 -5.16
CA VAL A 78 10.06 9.83 -3.97
C VAL A 78 10.65 8.44 -4.23
N LEU A 79 11.87 8.40 -4.71
CA LEU A 79 12.52 7.15 -5.14
C LEU A 79 12.60 6.11 -4.00
N SER A 80 12.79 6.56 -2.78
CA SER A 80 12.94 5.68 -1.61
C SER A 80 11.61 5.15 -1.05
N CYS A 81 10.46 5.64 -1.53
CA CYS A 81 9.16 5.20 -1.05
C CYS A 81 8.91 3.75 -1.46
N LYS A 82 8.60 2.89 -0.50
CA LYS A 82 8.29 1.48 -0.76
C LYS A 82 6.83 1.33 -1.16
N ILE A 83 6.58 0.61 -2.26
CA ILE A 83 5.23 0.38 -2.76
C ILE A 83 4.78 -1.01 -2.33
N VAL A 84 3.67 -1.07 -1.58
CA VAL A 84 3.11 -2.31 -1.06
C VAL A 84 1.65 -2.42 -1.50
N LEU A 85 1.28 -3.55 -2.08
CA LEU A 85 -0.11 -3.80 -2.47
C LEU A 85 -0.77 -4.77 -1.50
N LEU A 86 -2.02 -4.46 -1.14
CA LEU A 86 -2.89 -5.38 -0.40
C LEU A 86 -3.84 -6.04 -1.39
N VAL A 87 -3.85 -7.36 -1.42
CA VAL A 87 -4.69 -8.12 -2.34
C VAL A 87 -5.48 -9.20 -1.59
N ASP A 88 -6.75 -9.38 -1.96
CA ASP A 88 -7.57 -10.46 -1.41
C ASP A 88 -7.43 -11.70 -2.30
N GLU A 89 -6.59 -12.64 -1.89
CA GLU A 89 -6.35 -13.86 -2.65
C GLU A 89 -7.57 -14.77 -2.75
N LYS A 90 -8.48 -14.68 -1.78
CA LYS A 90 -9.69 -15.51 -1.77
C LYS A 90 -10.75 -14.98 -2.73
N ALA A 91 -10.78 -13.67 -2.93
CA ALA A 91 -11.75 -13.06 -3.83
C ALA A 91 -11.34 -13.21 -5.30
N ASP A 92 -10.03 -13.16 -5.59
CA ASP A 92 -9.54 -13.22 -6.96
C ASP A 92 -8.12 -13.79 -7.01
N GLU A 93 -8.02 -15.10 -7.27
CA GLU A 93 -6.74 -15.80 -7.37
C GLU A 93 -5.92 -15.33 -8.59
N SER A 94 -6.59 -15.00 -9.69
CA SER A 94 -5.93 -14.49 -10.88
C SER A 94 -5.26 -13.14 -10.60
N LEU A 95 -5.94 -12.26 -9.91
CA LEU A 95 -5.37 -10.97 -9.49
C LEU A 95 -4.18 -11.19 -8.56
N ALA A 96 -4.29 -12.08 -7.59
CA ALA A 96 -3.20 -12.38 -6.68
C ALA A 96 -1.96 -12.88 -7.44
N SER A 97 -2.16 -13.71 -8.46
CA SER A 97 -1.08 -14.20 -9.32
C SER A 97 -0.40 -13.06 -10.07
N GLN A 98 -1.18 -12.11 -10.59
CA GLN A 98 -0.65 -10.94 -11.29
C GLN A 98 0.13 -10.01 -10.35
N VAL A 99 -0.33 -9.86 -9.11
CA VAL A 99 0.37 -9.07 -8.10
C VAL A 99 1.72 -9.72 -7.75
N ARG A 100 1.76 -11.03 -7.58
CA ARG A 100 3.01 -11.75 -7.35
C ARG A 100 3.99 -11.53 -8.50
N GLN A 101 3.50 -11.54 -9.73
CA GLN A 101 4.33 -11.29 -10.90
C GLN A 101 4.85 -9.85 -10.92
N ALA A 102 4.03 -8.88 -10.54
CA ALA A 102 4.46 -7.48 -10.45
C ALA A 102 5.63 -7.31 -9.48
N LYS A 103 5.61 -8.03 -8.36
CA LYS A 103 6.74 -8.03 -7.43
C LYS A 103 8.00 -8.61 -8.06
N LYS A 104 7.90 -9.73 -8.76
CA LYS A 104 9.04 -10.36 -9.46
C LYS A 104 9.63 -9.42 -10.51
N ASP A 105 8.78 -8.67 -11.19
CA ASP A 105 9.19 -7.73 -12.23
C ASP A 105 9.76 -6.42 -11.67
N GLY A 106 9.76 -6.25 -10.36
CA GLY A 106 10.29 -5.05 -9.72
C GLY A 106 9.38 -3.84 -9.80
N LEU A 107 8.11 -4.02 -10.13
CA LEU A 107 7.15 -2.92 -10.23
C LEU A 107 6.62 -2.47 -8.88
N ILE A 108 6.68 -3.34 -7.87
CA ILE A 108 6.33 -3.05 -6.49
C ILE A 108 7.40 -3.65 -5.58
N ASP A 109 7.49 -3.15 -4.34
CA ASP A 109 8.49 -3.63 -3.39
C ASP A 109 8.01 -4.88 -2.64
N ASN A 110 6.70 -4.94 -2.34
CA ASN A 110 6.12 -6.10 -1.68
C ASN A 110 4.61 -6.13 -1.88
N PHE A 111 3.99 -7.24 -1.50
CA PHE A 111 2.54 -7.36 -1.44
C PHE A 111 2.17 -8.15 -0.19
N ILE A 112 0.94 -7.95 0.29
CA ILE A 112 0.41 -8.63 1.48
C ILE A 112 -1.01 -9.06 1.18
N TYR A 113 -1.37 -10.27 1.61
CA TYR A 113 -2.74 -10.74 1.49
C TYR A 113 -3.63 -10.07 2.55
N ALA A 114 -4.80 -9.62 2.15
CA ALA A 114 -5.73 -8.92 3.04
C ALA A 114 -6.24 -9.81 4.19
N SER A 115 -6.05 -11.12 4.09
CA SER A 115 -6.44 -12.07 5.14
C SER A 115 -5.50 -12.09 6.35
N VAL A 116 -4.31 -11.48 6.25
CA VAL A 116 -3.37 -11.44 7.38
C VAL A 116 -3.83 -10.45 8.44
N SER A 117 -3.34 -10.61 9.67
CA SER A 117 -3.67 -9.68 10.74
C SER A 117 -2.99 -8.32 10.53
N PRO A 118 -3.59 -7.22 11.04
CA PRO A 118 -2.93 -5.91 11.00
C PRO A 118 -1.57 -5.90 11.69
N ALA A 119 -1.39 -6.69 12.75
CA ALA A 119 -0.09 -6.79 13.44
C ALA A 119 0.97 -7.42 12.54
N TYR A 120 0.63 -8.47 11.78
CA TYR A 120 1.55 -9.07 10.82
C TYR A 120 1.93 -8.08 9.72
N LEU A 121 0.93 -7.37 9.19
CA LEU A 121 1.16 -6.35 8.17
C LEU A 121 2.14 -5.29 8.68
N SER A 122 1.92 -4.79 9.89
CA SER A 122 2.80 -3.79 10.50
C SER A 122 4.24 -4.30 10.63
N ALA A 123 4.41 -5.56 11.03
CA ALA A 123 5.74 -6.18 11.13
C ALA A 123 6.43 -6.25 9.76
N VAL A 124 5.69 -6.57 8.69
CA VAL A 124 6.24 -6.60 7.33
C VAL A 124 6.69 -5.20 6.89
N ILE A 125 5.87 -4.18 7.15
CA ILE A 125 6.22 -2.79 6.82
C ILE A 125 7.50 -2.35 7.53
N ASP A 126 7.69 -2.77 8.77
CA ASP A 126 8.89 -2.43 9.53
C ASP A 126 10.18 -3.00 8.91
N THR A 127 10.07 -4.06 8.12
CA THR A 127 11.22 -4.73 7.51
C THR A 127 11.56 -4.25 6.09
N LEU A 128 10.79 -3.33 5.54
CA LEU A 128 11.00 -2.86 4.16
C LEU A 128 12.32 -2.12 3.94
#